data_0d105b559fe55126ddee4d237da8a431
#
_entry.id   0d105b559fe55126ddee4d237da8a431
#
_cell.length_a   1.000
_cell.length_b   1.000
_cell.length_c   1.000
_cell.angle_alpha   90.00
_cell.angle_beta   90.00
_cell.angle_gamma   90.00
#
_symmetry.space_group_name_H-M   'P 1'
#
loop_
_entity.id
_entity.type
_entity.pdbx_description
1 polymer ?
#
loop_
_entity_poly.entity_id
_entity_poly.type
_entity_poly.pdbx_seq_one_letter_code
_entity_poly.pdbx_strand_id
1 'polypeptide(L)'
;MVDTPALEPQKTDSQNKALGRHLGNTIRQLRLEHNLTIAAVSERAGISRGMLSKIENSLAATSLETLEQLANALGVTLAKLFQNYNLPRGAAQLVKKGEGMEVVRRGTSVGHTYQLLAYDQGPHKTFEPFLISLEDSLEQFPAFEHPGTEFIHMLEGVLEYRVGEETFVLNSGDSLTFRGEIPHRPENLIKTPIKFLAIIHYDSPMQEQAEE
;
A
#
# COMPACT_ATOMS: atom_id res chain seq x y z
N MET A 1 -5.26 27.38 32.51
CA MET A 1 -4.25 27.66 31.50
C MET A 1 -3.68 26.32 31.09
N VAL A 2 -4.04 25.80 29.89
CA VAL A 2 -3.54 24.55 29.35
C VAL A 2 -2.40 24.93 28.42
N ASP A 3 -1.19 24.51 28.79
CA ASP A 3 0.03 24.76 28.03
C ASP A 3 -0.03 23.89 26.76
N THR A 4 -0.17 24.52 25.60
CA THR A 4 -0.11 23.86 24.30
C THR A 4 1.38 23.75 23.93
N PRO A 5 1.95 22.55 23.77
CA PRO A 5 3.34 22.42 23.36
C PRO A 5 3.51 22.94 21.92
N ALA A 6 4.42 23.88 21.76
CA ALA A 6 4.80 24.43 20.47
C ALA A 6 5.37 23.33 19.57
N LEU A 7 4.83 23.17 18.36
CA LEU A 7 5.33 22.28 17.31
C LEU A 7 6.74 22.74 16.90
N GLU A 8 7.74 21.91 17.12
CA GLU A 8 9.14 22.20 16.79
C GLU A 8 9.36 22.31 15.26
N PRO A 9 9.96 23.40 14.76
CA PRO A 9 10.12 23.65 13.32
C PRO A 9 11.25 22.87 12.62
N GLN A 10 11.94 21.95 13.29
CA GLN A 10 13.14 21.29 12.75
C GLN A 10 12.89 20.07 11.85
N LYS A 11 11.68 19.49 11.80
CA LYS A 11 11.38 18.32 10.95
C LYS A 11 11.12 18.64 9.46
N THR A 12 10.67 19.83 9.13
CA THR A 12 10.21 20.20 7.79
C THR A 12 11.33 20.35 6.76
N ASP A 13 12.49 20.90 7.12
CA ASP A 13 13.59 21.15 6.16
C ASP A 13 14.30 19.85 5.74
N SER A 14 14.48 18.91 6.66
CA SER A 14 15.05 17.59 6.34
C SER A 14 14.12 16.72 5.49
N GLN A 15 12.81 16.79 5.70
CA GLN A 15 11.81 16.08 4.90
C GLN A 15 11.70 16.65 3.50
N ASN A 16 11.72 17.97 3.33
CA ASN A 16 11.70 18.62 2.02
C ASN A 16 12.94 18.28 1.19
N LYS A 17 14.11 18.21 1.81
CA LYS A 17 15.35 17.76 1.16
C LYS A 17 15.32 16.27 0.78
N ALA A 18 14.65 15.43 1.57
CA ALA A 18 14.49 14.02 1.27
C ALA A 18 13.56 13.80 0.07
N LEU A 19 12.43 14.51 0.02
CA LEU A 19 11.50 14.48 -1.11
C LEU A 19 12.17 14.98 -2.41
N GLY A 20 12.87 16.11 -2.35
CA GLY A 20 13.59 16.64 -3.52
C GLY A 20 14.61 15.64 -4.09
N ARG A 21 15.36 14.94 -3.21
CA ARG A 21 16.31 13.90 -3.64
C ARG A 21 15.60 12.70 -4.26
N HIS A 22 14.50 12.27 -3.70
CA HIS A 22 13.70 11.17 -4.25
C HIS A 22 13.20 11.50 -5.65
N LEU A 23 12.53 12.64 -5.81
CA LEU A 23 11.99 13.09 -7.09
C LEU A 23 13.07 13.27 -8.16
N GLY A 24 14.19 13.92 -7.81
CA GLY A 24 15.30 14.10 -8.73
C GLY A 24 15.88 12.78 -9.23
N ASN A 25 16.11 11.83 -8.33
CA ASN A 25 16.59 10.49 -8.68
C ASN A 25 15.58 9.72 -9.54
N THR A 26 14.28 9.76 -9.20
CA THR A 26 13.22 9.07 -9.95
C THR A 26 13.09 9.63 -11.37
N ILE A 27 13.09 10.96 -11.53
CA ILE A 27 13.05 11.61 -12.83
C ILE A 27 14.26 11.22 -13.69
N ARG A 28 15.47 11.24 -13.10
CA ARG A 28 16.67 10.81 -13.78
C ARG A 28 16.63 9.35 -14.19
N GLN A 29 16.20 8.47 -13.32
CA GLN A 29 16.07 7.04 -13.58
C GLN A 29 15.10 6.78 -14.74
N LEU A 30 13.89 7.33 -14.70
CA LEU A 30 12.88 7.20 -15.75
C LEU A 30 13.39 7.75 -17.09
N ARG A 31 14.09 8.89 -17.08
CA ARG A 31 14.70 9.44 -18.28
C ARG A 31 15.70 8.47 -18.91
N LEU A 32 16.54 7.84 -18.09
CA LEU A 32 17.57 6.89 -18.56
C LEU A 32 16.93 5.58 -19.04
N GLU A 33 15.94 5.06 -18.35
CA GLU A 33 15.16 3.86 -18.75
C GLU A 33 14.50 4.05 -20.12
N HIS A 34 14.01 5.26 -20.39
CA HIS A 34 13.40 5.60 -21.68
C HIS A 34 14.44 6.05 -22.73
N ASN A 35 15.74 5.95 -22.44
CA ASN A 35 16.83 6.38 -23.32
C ASN A 35 16.73 7.86 -23.77
N LEU A 36 16.19 8.74 -22.92
CA LEU A 36 16.01 10.16 -23.22
C LEU A 36 17.19 10.99 -22.72
N THR A 37 17.57 12.01 -23.53
CA THR A 37 18.57 13.01 -23.12
C THR A 37 17.93 14.10 -22.25
N ILE A 38 18.76 14.83 -21.47
CA ILE A 38 18.31 16.04 -20.75
C ILE A 38 17.66 17.02 -21.72
N ALA A 39 18.24 17.20 -22.92
CA ALA A 39 17.72 18.09 -23.95
C ALA A 39 16.29 17.68 -24.38
N ALA A 40 16.06 16.39 -24.67
CA ALA A 40 14.78 15.90 -25.13
C ALA A 40 13.68 16.05 -24.06
N VAL A 41 13.97 15.72 -22.78
CA VAL A 41 13.00 15.88 -21.71
C VAL A 41 12.72 17.34 -21.40
N SER A 42 13.76 18.19 -21.39
CA SER A 42 13.60 19.63 -21.15
C SER A 42 12.70 20.29 -22.20
N GLU A 43 12.90 19.95 -23.47
CA GLU A 43 12.11 20.46 -24.59
C GLU A 43 10.63 20.03 -24.47
N ARG A 44 10.38 18.74 -24.20
CA ARG A 44 9.01 18.19 -24.01
C ARG A 44 8.31 18.79 -22.80
N ALA A 45 9.05 19.02 -21.71
CA ALA A 45 8.50 19.58 -20.48
C ALA A 45 8.41 21.12 -20.48
N GLY A 46 8.92 21.81 -21.51
CA GLY A 46 8.93 23.27 -21.60
C GLY A 46 9.82 23.95 -20.54
N ILE A 47 10.87 23.30 -20.05
CA ILE A 47 11.79 23.82 -19.05
C ILE A 47 13.23 23.92 -19.61
N SER A 48 14.08 24.73 -18.99
CA SER A 48 15.48 24.80 -19.40
C SER A 48 16.27 23.53 -19.02
N ARG A 49 17.29 23.18 -19.82
CA ARG A 49 18.23 22.08 -19.53
C ARG A 49 18.89 22.24 -18.15
N GLY A 50 19.25 23.49 -17.81
CA GLY A 50 19.83 23.80 -16.51
C GLY A 50 18.87 23.57 -15.35
N MET A 51 17.56 23.85 -15.54
CA MET A 51 16.53 23.56 -14.54
C MET A 51 16.36 22.06 -14.34
N LEU A 52 16.21 21.28 -15.41
CA LEU A 52 16.11 19.81 -15.30
C LEU A 52 17.34 19.22 -14.61
N SER A 53 18.55 19.66 -14.99
CA SER A 53 19.77 19.21 -14.33
C SER A 53 19.79 19.53 -12.83
N LYS A 54 19.33 20.72 -12.42
CA LYS A 54 19.24 21.09 -11.01
C LYS A 54 18.19 20.22 -10.27
N ILE A 55 17.06 19.92 -10.91
CA ILE A 55 16.02 19.03 -10.35
C ILE A 55 16.57 17.62 -10.16
N GLU A 56 17.17 17.02 -11.19
CA GLU A 56 17.77 15.68 -11.12
C GLU A 56 18.87 15.56 -10.06
N ASN A 57 19.57 16.65 -9.76
CA ASN A 57 20.60 16.70 -8.72
C ASN A 57 20.09 17.24 -7.38
N SER A 58 18.77 17.46 -7.24
CA SER A 58 18.14 17.95 -6.01
C SER A 58 18.64 19.32 -5.53
N LEU A 59 19.04 20.16 -6.48
CA LEU A 59 19.56 21.50 -6.25
C LEU A 59 18.51 22.60 -6.42
N ALA A 60 17.28 22.23 -6.82
CA ALA A 60 16.16 23.15 -6.98
C ALA A 60 14.88 22.55 -6.40
N ALA A 61 14.08 23.37 -5.72
CA ALA A 61 12.71 23.04 -5.40
C ALA A 61 11.88 23.03 -6.69
N THR A 62 10.95 22.09 -6.79
CA THR A 62 10.13 21.87 -7.98
C THR A 62 8.67 22.11 -7.63
N SER A 63 7.97 22.94 -8.42
CA SER A 63 6.51 23.11 -8.26
C SER A 63 5.75 21.88 -8.73
N LEU A 64 4.54 21.70 -8.25
CA LEU A 64 3.67 20.60 -8.66
C LEU A 64 3.39 20.63 -10.17
N GLU A 65 3.22 21.83 -10.73
CA GLU A 65 3.04 22.06 -12.16
C GLU A 65 4.26 21.58 -12.98
N THR A 66 5.48 21.89 -12.51
CA THR A 66 6.70 21.41 -13.17
C THR A 66 6.84 19.90 -13.08
N LEU A 67 6.41 19.28 -11.96
CA LEU A 67 6.40 17.82 -11.82
C LEU A 67 5.40 17.17 -12.79
N GLU A 68 4.22 17.77 -13.00
CA GLU A 68 3.24 17.33 -13.98
C GLU A 68 3.79 17.39 -15.40
N GLN A 69 4.42 18.52 -15.77
CA GLN A 69 5.08 18.69 -17.07
C GLN A 69 6.17 17.62 -17.30
N LEU A 70 6.99 17.34 -16.28
CA LEU A 70 8.02 16.31 -16.34
C LEU A 70 7.44 14.89 -16.44
N ALA A 71 6.36 14.58 -15.69
CA ALA A 71 5.66 13.31 -15.80
C ALA A 71 5.13 13.08 -17.22
N ASN A 72 4.46 14.09 -17.79
CA ASN A 72 3.96 14.06 -19.16
C ASN A 72 5.10 13.90 -20.19
N ALA A 73 6.20 14.64 -20.02
CA ALA A 73 7.38 14.55 -20.91
C ALA A 73 8.05 13.17 -20.89
N LEU A 74 7.96 12.48 -19.74
CA LEU A 74 8.48 11.11 -19.55
C LEU A 74 7.45 10.02 -19.92
N GLY A 75 6.19 10.38 -20.21
CA GLY A 75 5.13 9.44 -20.54
C GLY A 75 4.65 8.61 -19.33
N VAL A 76 4.72 9.16 -18.13
CA VAL A 76 4.31 8.52 -16.87
C VAL A 76 3.26 9.35 -16.14
N THR A 77 2.58 8.75 -15.16
CA THR A 77 1.68 9.50 -14.27
C THR A 77 2.45 10.30 -13.22
N LEU A 78 1.88 11.40 -12.74
CA LEU A 78 2.46 12.16 -11.64
C LEU A 78 2.68 11.28 -10.39
N ALA A 79 1.75 10.36 -10.10
CA ALA A 79 1.88 9.39 -9.01
C ALA A 79 3.14 8.52 -9.14
N LYS A 80 3.57 8.20 -10.36
CA LYS A 80 4.80 7.44 -10.63
C LYS A 80 6.06 8.15 -10.10
N LEU A 81 6.09 9.48 -10.13
CA LEU A 81 7.22 10.25 -9.60
C LEU A 81 7.34 10.16 -8.07
N PHE A 82 6.22 9.98 -7.37
CA PHE A 82 6.18 9.82 -5.90
C PHE A 82 6.26 8.37 -5.46
N GLN A 83 6.24 7.44 -6.40
CA GLN A 83 6.32 6.03 -6.12
C GLN A 83 7.57 5.73 -5.28
N ASN A 84 7.44 4.92 -4.21
CA ASN A 84 8.51 4.58 -3.27
C ASN A 84 9.04 5.76 -2.41
N TYR A 85 8.42 6.93 -2.45
CA TYR A 85 8.74 7.98 -1.50
C TYR A 85 8.21 7.59 -0.11
N ASN A 86 9.01 7.79 0.92
CA ASN A 86 8.73 7.38 2.30
C ASN A 86 8.59 5.87 2.55
N LEU A 87 9.01 5.01 1.61
CA LEU A 87 9.25 3.63 2.02
C LEU A 87 10.28 3.61 3.15
N PRO A 88 10.05 2.88 4.23
CA PRO A 88 11.05 2.71 5.28
C PRO A 88 12.35 2.25 4.61
N ARG A 89 13.42 3.05 4.71
CA ARG A 89 14.76 2.66 4.24
C ARG A 89 15.41 1.66 5.20
N GLY A 90 14.61 0.73 5.71
CA GLY A 90 15.05 -0.27 6.68
C GLY A 90 14.60 -1.66 6.24
N ALA A 91 15.35 -2.66 6.66
CA ALA A 91 14.98 -4.05 6.44
C ALA A 91 13.73 -4.49 7.23
N ALA A 92 13.11 -3.59 8.03
CA ALA A 92 11.98 -3.91 8.89
C ALA A 92 11.04 -2.73 9.07
N GLN A 93 9.73 -3.01 9.11
CA GLN A 93 8.66 -2.10 9.54
C GLN A 93 8.09 -2.63 10.86
N LEU A 94 8.04 -1.78 11.89
CA LEU A 94 7.37 -2.08 13.14
C LEU A 94 6.04 -1.34 13.20
N VAL A 95 4.95 -2.09 13.30
CA VAL A 95 3.62 -1.57 13.63
C VAL A 95 3.29 -2.01 15.05
N LYS A 96 3.17 -1.08 15.98
CA LYS A 96 2.85 -1.38 17.38
C LYS A 96 1.38 -1.79 17.52
N LYS A 97 1.07 -2.46 18.64
CA LYS A 97 -0.31 -2.83 18.98
C LYS A 97 -1.24 -1.60 18.93
N GLY A 98 -2.29 -1.68 18.15
CA GLY A 98 -3.28 -0.61 17.98
C GLY A 98 -2.87 0.51 17.00
N GLU A 99 -1.69 0.45 16.39
CA GLU A 99 -1.20 1.42 15.40
C GLU A 99 -1.36 0.93 13.95
N GLY A 100 -2.01 -0.23 13.74
CA GLY A 100 -2.38 -0.71 12.41
C GLY A 100 -3.31 0.29 11.71
N MET A 101 -3.13 0.46 10.39
CA MET A 101 -3.97 1.36 9.61
C MET A 101 -5.37 0.75 9.47
N GLU A 102 -6.39 1.43 9.98
CA GLU A 102 -7.77 1.01 9.82
C GLU A 102 -8.21 1.17 8.37
N VAL A 103 -8.75 0.10 7.81
CA VAL A 103 -9.21 0.06 6.42
C VAL A 103 -10.70 -0.17 6.40
N VAL A 104 -11.43 0.76 5.78
CA VAL A 104 -12.86 0.60 5.52
C VAL A 104 -13.04 -0.22 4.24
N ARG A 105 -13.54 -1.44 4.35
CA ARG A 105 -13.89 -2.29 3.19
C ARG A 105 -15.42 -2.33 3.01
N ARG A 106 -15.88 -2.76 1.83
CA ARG A 106 -17.31 -3.03 1.59
C ARG A 106 -17.79 -4.07 2.62
N GLY A 107 -18.83 -3.75 3.39
CA GLY A 107 -19.34 -4.59 4.46
C GLY A 107 -18.73 -4.30 5.84
N THR A 108 -17.91 -3.25 6.00
CA THR A 108 -17.52 -2.76 7.31
C THR A 108 -18.74 -2.09 7.95
N SER A 109 -19.47 -2.83 8.75
CA SER A 109 -20.55 -2.30 9.60
C SER A 109 -20.02 -2.02 11.02
N VAL A 110 -20.84 -1.40 11.84
CA VAL A 110 -20.53 -1.16 13.27
C VAL A 110 -20.16 -2.48 13.95
N GLY A 111 -18.97 -2.55 14.58
CA GLY A 111 -18.47 -3.75 15.28
C GLY A 111 -17.43 -4.56 14.50
N HIS A 112 -17.05 -4.15 13.28
CA HIS A 112 -16.00 -4.81 12.50
C HIS A 112 -14.81 -3.90 12.30
N THR A 113 -13.62 -4.37 12.64
CA THR A 113 -12.38 -3.61 12.45
C THR A 113 -11.39 -4.41 11.61
N TYR A 114 -10.90 -3.79 10.55
CA TYR A 114 -9.85 -4.32 9.66
C TYR A 114 -8.62 -3.45 9.84
N GLN A 115 -7.60 -3.96 10.49
CA GLN A 115 -6.34 -3.25 10.70
C GLN A 115 -5.25 -3.84 9.80
N LEU A 116 -4.79 -3.06 8.83
CA LEU A 116 -3.64 -3.43 7.99
C LEU A 116 -2.36 -3.27 8.81
N LEU A 117 -1.59 -4.36 8.94
CA LEU A 117 -0.39 -4.44 9.77
C LEU A 117 0.91 -4.15 9.01
N ALA A 118 0.87 -4.06 7.68
CA ALA A 118 2.01 -3.66 6.86
C ALA A 118 1.50 -2.85 5.66
N TYR A 119 1.83 -1.57 5.56
CA TYR A 119 1.25 -0.67 4.58
C TYR A 119 2.26 0.07 3.69
N ASP A 120 3.53 0.07 4.01
CA ASP A 120 4.57 0.76 3.23
C ASP A 120 5.39 -0.22 2.36
N GLN A 121 4.71 -1.01 1.53
CA GLN A 121 5.36 -2.05 0.71
C GLN A 121 5.76 -1.58 -0.69
N GLY A 122 5.52 -0.31 -1.03
CA GLY A 122 5.83 0.22 -2.35
C GLY A 122 4.85 -0.21 -3.44
N PRO A 123 5.23 -0.01 -4.73
CA PRO A 123 4.35 -0.21 -5.87
C PRO A 123 4.04 -1.67 -6.17
N HIS A 124 4.91 -2.57 -5.74
CA HIS A 124 4.77 -4.01 -5.91
C HIS A 124 4.37 -4.63 -4.58
N LYS A 125 3.13 -4.38 -4.21
CA LYS A 125 2.51 -5.00 -3.06
C LYS A 125 2.49 -6.51 -3.26
N THR A 126 3.20 -7.22 -2.38
CA THR A 126 3.32 -8.68 -2.47
C THR A 126 2.42 -9.39 -1.46
N PHE A 127 2.09 -8.75 -0.33
CA PHE A 127 1.20 -9.30 0.68
C PHE A 127 0.52 -8.20 1.50
N GLU A 128 -0.65 -8.53 2.06
CA GLU A 128 -1.41 -7.66 2.98
C GLU A 128 -1.80 -8.45 4.21
N PRO A 129 -1.15 -8.22 5.36
CA PRO A 129 -1.55 -8.80 6.62
C PRO A 129 -2.60 -7.90 7.31
N PHE A 130 -3.78 -8.45 7.57
CA PHE A 130 -4.86 -7.81 8.31
C PHE A 130 -5.08 -8.48 9.64
N LEU A 131 -5.22 -7.70 10.71
CA LEU A 131 -5.87 -8.13 11.93
C LEU A 131 -7.35 -7.77 11.82
N ILE A 132 -8.20 -8.78 11.83
CA ILE A 132 -9.65 -8.63 11.72
C ILE A 132 -10.28 -8.95 13.06
N SER A 133 -11.11 -8.03 13.55
CA SER A 133 -11.91 -8.20 14.76
C SER A 133 -13.38 -8.05 14.45
N LEU A 134 -14.19 -9.03 14.90
CA LEU A 134 -15.65 -9.07 14.72
C LEU A 134 -16.28 -9.25 16.10
N GLU A 135 -17.05 -8.26 16.55
CA GLU A 135 -17.64 -8.27 17.89
C GLU A 135 -19.10 -8.72 17.88
N ASP A 136 -19.87 -8.19 16.95
CA ASP A 136 -21.27 -8.56 16.75
C ASP A 136 -21.68 -8.30 15.30
N SER A 137 -22.57 -9.10 14.76
CA SER A 137 -23.08 -8.88 13.41
C SER A 137 -24.46 -9.49 13.25
N LEU A 138 -25.44 -8.62 13.05
CA LEU A 138 -26.77 -8.96 12.57
C LEU A 138 -26.84 -8.93 11.03
N GLU A 139 -25.78 -8.51 10.34
CA GLU A 139 -25.74 -8.32 8.89
C GLU A 139 -24.97 -9.45 8.21
N GLN A 140 -25.45 -9.84 7.02
CA GLN A 140 -24.73 -10.76 6.16
C GLN A 140 -23.50 -10.08 5.57
N PHE A 141 -22.34 -10.71 5.67
CA PHE A 141 -21.13 -10.26 5.03
C PHE A 141 -21.25 -10.41 3.51
N PRO A 142 -20.90 -9.37 2.72
CA PRO A 142 -20.75 -9.55 1.29
C PRO A 142 -19.61 -10.54 1.02
N ALA A 143 -19.71 -11.30 -0.06
CA ALA A 143 -18.61 -12.14 -0.50
C ALA A 143 -17.46 -11.23 -1.00
N PHE A 144 -16.24 -11.60 -0.63
CA PHE A 144 -15.01 -10.99 -1.11
C PHE A 144 -14.40 -11.85 -2.20
N GLU A 145 -13.76 -11.19 -3.15
CA GLU A 145 -12.95 -11.81 -4.19
C GLU A 145 -11.73 -10.91 -4.43
N HIS A 146 -10.56 -11.51 -4.56
CA HIS A 146 -9.32 -10.79 -4.89
C HIS A 146 -8.29 -11.72 -5.53
N PRO A 147 -7.31 -11.21 -6.27
CA PRO A 147 -6.22 -12.02 -6.81
C PRO A 147 -5.36 -12.63 -5.71
N GLY A 148 -4.75 -13.77 -6.00
CA GLY A 148 -3.75 -14.40 -5.16
C GLY A 148 -4.30 -15.39 -4.13
N THR A 149 -3.51 -15.65 -3.10
CA THR A 149 -3.82 -16.63 -2.05
C THR A 149 -4.10 -15.92 -0.74
N GLU A 150 -5.17 -16.30 -0.05
CA GLU A 150 -5.44 -15.84 1.31
C GLU A 150 -5.15 -16.96 2.31
N PHE A 151 -4.50 -16.57 3.41
CA PHE A 151 -4.26 -17.39 4.59
C PHE A 151 -4.96 -16.77 5.80
N ILE A 152 -5.79 -17.53 6.48
CA ILE A 152 -6.45 -17.15 7.73
C ILE A 152 -5.85 -17.96 8.87
N HIS A 153 -5.58 -17.30 10.01
CA HIS A 153 -5.23 -17.94 11.28
C HIS A 153 -6.07 -17.36 12.41
N MET A 154 -6.86 -18.24 13.06
CA MET A 154 -7.75 -17.86 14.13
C MET A 154 -7.00 -17.60 15.44
N LEU A 155 -7.20 -16.41 16.02
CA LEU A 155 -6.59 -16.00 17.28
C LEU A 155 -7.56 -16.13 18.46
N GLU A 156 -8.85 -15.79 18.24
CA GLU A 156 -9.86 -15.78 19.30
C GLU A 156 -11.24 -16.07 18.71
N GLY A 157 -12.09 -16.78 19.46
CA GLY A 157 -13.48 -17.08 19.10
C GLY A 157 -13.64 -18.32 18.24
N VAL A 158 -14.84 -18.49 17.68
CA VAL A 158 -15.19 -19.56 16.74
C VAL A 158 -15.99 -18.97 15.59
N LEU A 159 -15.53 -19.19 14.38
CA LEU A 159 -16.05 -18.62 13.16
C LEU A 159 -16.42 -19.73 12.16
N GLU A 160 -17.61 -19.66 11.59
CA GLU A 160 -17.93 -20.41 10.38
C GLU A 160 -17.59 -19.54 9.17
N TYR A 161 -16.72 -20.04 8.29
CA TYR A 161 -16.19 -19.32 7.14
C TYR A 161 -16.52 -20.06 5.85
N ARG A 162 -17.08 -19.36 4.86
CA ARG A 162 -17.45 -19.93 3.56
C ARG A 162 -16.39 -19.60 2.52
N VAL A 163 -16.03 -20.61 1.71
CA VAL A 163 -15.20 -20.46 0.51
C VAL A 163 -15.91 -21.21 -0.63
N GLY A 164 -16.42 -20.49 -1.60
CA GLY A 164 -17.29 -21.04 -2.64
C GLY A 164 -18.51 -21.73 -2.05
N GLU A 165 -18.67 -23.02 -2.33
CA GLU A 165 -19.77 -23.85 -1.82
C GLU A 165 -19.43 -24.55 -0.49
N GLU A 166 -18.18 -24.51 -0.05
CA GLU A 166 -17.73 -25.18 1.15
C GLU A 166 -17.76 -24.24 2.38
N THR A 167 -18.05 -24.80 3.54
CA THR A 167 -18.11 -24.08 4.81
C THR A 167 -17.22 -24.75 5.83
N PHE A 168 -16.41 -23.97 6.53
CA PHE A 168 -15.41 -24.42 7.49
C PHE A 168 -15.67 -23.80 8.85
N VAL A 169 -15.71 -24.62 9.91
CA VAL A 169 -15.76 -24.12 11.29
C VAL A 169 -14.33 -24.00 11.81
N LEU A 170 -13.90 -22.77 12.09
CA LEU A 170 -12.56 -22.43 12.53
C LEU A 170 -12.58 -22.10 14.03
N ASN A 171 -11.84 -22.85 14.83
CA ASN A 171 -11.58 -22.58 16.23
C ASN A 171 -10.28 -21.79 16.41
N SER A 172 -10.10 -21.18 17.59
CA SER A 172 -8.83 -20.52 17.92
C SER A 172 -7.66 -21.49 17.74
N GLY A 173 -6.64 -21.08 16.98
CA GLY A 173 -5.48 -21.89 16.58
C GLY A 173 -5.62 -22.58 15.24
N ASP A 174 -6.81 -22.68 14.66
CA ASP A 174 -7.00 -23.25 13.33
C ASP A 174 -6.53 -22.30 12.22
N SER A 175 -6.16 -22.87 11.08
CA SER A 175 -5.79 -22.12 9.88
C SER A 175 -6.51 -22.62 8.66
N LEU A 176 -6.84 -21.71 7.76
CA LEU A 176 -7.46 -21.97 6.46
C LEU A 176 -6.67 -21.25 5.36
N THR A 177 -6.42 -21.94 4.25
CA THR A 177 -5.77 -21.36 3.08
C THR A 177 -6.60 -21.64 1.84
N PHE A 178 -6.82 -20.62 1.02
CA PHE A 178 -7.62 -20.75 -0.20
C PHE A 178 -7.18 -19.72 -1.28
N ARG A 179 -7.67 -19.93 -2.49
CA ARG A 179 -7.48 -18.99 -3.60
C ARG A 179 -8.46 -17.82 -3.44
N GLY A 180 -7.95 -16.60 -3.45
CA GLY A 180 -8.73 -15.39 -3.24
C GLY A 180 -9.75 -15.09 -4.35
N GLU A 181 -9.56 -15.68 -5.54
CA GLU A 181 -10.51 -15.59 -6.64
C GLU A 181 -11.81 -16.37 -6.39
N ILE A 182 -11.83 -17.27 -5.41
CA ILE A 182 -13.04 -17.98 -5.00
C ILE A 182 -13.83 -17.06 -4.06
N PRO A 183 -15.14 -16.80 -4.30
CA PRO A 183 -15.95 -16.00 -3.40
C PRO A 183 -15.90 -16.54 -1.96
N HIS A 184 -15.57 -15.68 -1.00
CA HIS A 184 -15.36 -16.09 0.37
C HIS A 184 -15.87 -15.03 1.37
N ARG A 185 -16.29 -15.47 2.58
CA ARG A 185 -16.78 -14.57 3.62
C ARG A 185 -16.91 -15.26 4.98
N PRO A 186 -16.94 -14.50 6.10
CA PRO A 186 -17.55 -14.96 7.33
C PRO A 186 -19.01 -15.35 7.08
N GLU A 187 -19.45 -16.53 7.52
CA GLU A 187 -20.82 -17.00 7.36
C GLU A 187 -21.61 -16.86 8.66
N ASN A 188 -21.08 -17.42 9.75
CA ASN A 188 -21.69 -17.32 11.08
C ASN A 188 -20.64 -17.04 12.16
N LEU A 189 -20.92 -16.08 13.05
CA LEU A 189 -20.12 -15.81 14.24
C LEU A 189 -20.60 -16.72 15.38
N ILE A 190 -19.95 -17.90 15.52
CA ILE A 190 -20.44 -18.96 16.47
C ILE A 190 -20.10 -18.57 17.91
N LYS A 191 -18.89 -18.01 18.15
CA LYS A 191 -18.48 -17.57 19.49
C LYS A 191 -17.65 -16.29 19.37
N THR A 192 -18.21 -15.17 19.81
CA THR A 192 -17.58 -13.86 19.86
C THR A 192 -16.86 -13.61 21.21
N PRO A 193 -15.90 -12.67 21.32
CA PRO A 193 -15.36 -11.92 20.21
C PRO A 193 -14.53 -12.80 19.27
N ILE A 194 -14.49 -12.45 17.99
CA ILE A 194 -13.68 -13.14 16.98
C ILE A 194 -12.52 -12.27 16.59
N LYS A 195 -11.31 -12.85 16.58
CA LYS A 195 -10.11 -12.23 16.02
C LYS A 195 -9.35 -13.24 15.19
N PHE A 196 -8.92 -12.81 14.02
CA PHE A 196 -8.06 -13.61 13.18
C PHE A 196 -7.08 -12.75 12.36
N LEU A 197 -5.97 -13.36 12.02
CA LEU A 197 -5.02 -12.81 11.07
C LEU A 197 -5.41 -13.30 9.67
N ALA A 198 -5.64 -12.38 8.74
CA ALA A 198 -5.81 -12.68 7.32
C ALA A 198 -4.59 -12.13 6.57
N ILE A 199 -3.93 -12.97 5.78
CA ILE A 199 -2.79 -12.56 4.95
C ILE A 199 -3.14 -12.85 3.49
N ILE A 200 -3.25 -11.80 2.70
CA ILE A 200 -3.40 -11.90 1.25
C ILE A 200 -2.00 -11.85 0.64
N HIS A 201 -1.62 -12.90 -0.07
CA HIS A 201 -0.41 -12.95 -0.86
C HIS A 201 -0.76 -12.80 -2.34
N TYR A 202 -0.21 -11.78 -2.99
CA TYR A 202 -0.38 -11.55 -4.41
C TYR A 202 0.74 -12.24 -5.18
N ASP A 203 0.36 -13.10 -6.12
CA ASP A 203 1.32 -13.67 -7.05
C ASP A 203 1.95 -12.52 -7.84
N SER A 204 3.27 -12.46 -7.90
CA SER A 204 3.94 -11.54 -8.82
C SER A 204 3.43 -11.83 -10.23
N PRO A 205 3.16 -10.83 -11.08
CA PRO A 205 2.85 -11.11 -12.48
C PRO A 205 3.98 -11.97 -13.02
N MET A 206 3.64 -13.19 -13.43
CA MET A 206 4.59 -14.04 -14.15
C MET A 206 5.11 -13.20 -15.31
N GLN A 207 6.41 -12.95 -15.34
CA GLN A 207 7.04 -12.45 -16.56
C GLN A 207 6.69 -13.49 -17.64
N GLU A 208 5.83 -13.11 -18.57
CA GLU A 208 5.68 -13.88 -19.81
C GLU A 208 7.09 -14.05 -20.37
N GLN A 209 7.62 -15.24 -20.25
CA GLN A 209 8.81 -15.61 -21.00
C GLN A 209 8.40 -15.50 -22.45
N ALA A 210 8.90 -14.46 -23.11
CA ALA A 210 8.85 -14.39 -24.57
C ALA A 210 9.59 -15.65 -25.07
N GLU A 211 8.83 -16.64 -25.50
CA GLU A 211 9.36 -17.72 -26.32
C GLU A 211 9.81 -17.10 -27.67
N GLU A 212 11.10 -17.18 -27.92
CA GLU A 212 11.71 -16.93 -29.24
C GLU A 212 11.27 -17.97 -30.28
#